data_4cfee07b34a87da873de6b45b33ab439
#
_entry.id   4cfee07b34a87da873de6b45b33ab439
#
_cell.length_a   1.000
_cell.length_b   1.000
_cell.length_c   1.000
_cell.angle_alpha   90.00
_cell.angle_beta   90.00
_cell.angle_gamma   90.00
#
_symmetry.space_group_name_H-M   'P 1'
#
loop_
_entity.id
_entity.type
_entity.pdbx_description
1 polymer ?
#
loop_
_entity_poly.entity_id
_entity_poly.type
_entity_poly.pdbx_seq_one_letter_code
_entity_poly.pdbx_strand_id
1 'polypeptide(L)' 'YARMTVVANEWGGVQLHYKFIGGQVCCDFGDDRMSYYIKWNNGKVELHSFEEYTESNIKSLGQVLYNLA' A
#
# COMPACT_ATOMS: atom_id res chain seq x y z
N TYR A 1 1.80 1.38 -16.99
CA TYR A 1 0.42 1.68 -16.57
C TYR A 1 0.31 1.55 -15.06
N ALA A 2 -0.15 2.60 -14.42
CA ALA A 2 -0.38 2.62 -12.98
C ALA A 2 -1.65 3.42 -12.68
N ARG A 3 -2.45 2.94 -11.75
CA ARG A 3 -3.69 3.59 -11.34
C ARG A 3 -3.82 3.58 -9.83
N MET A 4 -4.09 4.73 -9.25
CA MET A 4 -4.24 4.91 -7.82
C MET A 4 -5.67 5.33 -7.47
N THR A 5 -6.24 4.69 -6.46
CA THR A 5 -7.55 5.02 -5.93
C THR A 5 -7.46 5.12 -4.42
N VAL A 6 -8.04 6.15 -3.84
CA VAL A 6 -8.07 6.36 -2.39
C VAL A 6 -9.51 6.23 -1.93
N VAL A 7 -9.73 5.40 -0.90
CA VAL A 7 -11.07 5.11 -0.36
C VAL A 7 -11.02 5.22 1.15
N ALA A 8 -12.03 5.85 1.75
CA ALA A 8 -12.18 5.83 3.21
C ALA A 8 -12.67 4.46 3.65
N ASN A 9 -12.06 3.89 4.70
CA ASN A 9 -12.54 2.61 5.23
C ASN A 9 -13.56 2.85 6.35
N GLU A 10 -14.26 1.78 6.72
CA GLU A 10 -15.32 1.86 7.74
C GLU A 10 -14.80 2.09 9.16
N TRP A 11 -13.50 1.98 9.36
CA TRP A 11 -12.85 2.16 10.66
C TRP A 11 -12.37 3.59 10.91
N GLY A 12 -12.70 4.51 10.00
CA GLY A 12 -12.25 5.89 10.09
C GLY A 12 -10.87 6.13 9.51
N GLY A 13 -10.26 5.13 8.91
CA GLY A 13 -8.98 5.25 8.23
C GLY A 13 -9.11 5.43 6.73
N VAL A 14 -8.02 5.26 6.03
CA VAL A 14 -7.96 5.42 4.57
C VAL A 14 -7.29 4.21 3.96
N GLN A 15 -7.83 3.74 2.83
CA GLN A 15 -7.19 2.70 2.02
C GLN A 15 -6.73 3.30 0.71
N LEU A 16 -5.54 2.93 0.29
CA LEU A 16 -4.99 3.31 -1.00
C LEU A 16 -4.81 2.04 -1.83
N HIS A 17 -5.44 2.02 -3.01
CA HIS A 17 -5.33 0.92 -3.96
C HIS A 17 -4.53 1.40 -5.16
N TYR A 18 -3.44 0.69 -5.44
CA TYR A 18 -2.53 1.03 -6.52
C TYR A 18 -2.42 -0.17 -7.45
N LYS A 19 -2.87 0.00 -8.69
CA LYS A 19 -2.76 -1.04 -9.73
C LYS A 19 -1.61 -0.74 -10.67
N PHE A 20 -0.83 -1.76 -10.96
CA PHE A 20 0.27 -1.67 -11.92
C PHE A 20 0.24 -2.92 -12.81
N ILE A 21 1.09 -2.95 -13.83
CA ILE A 21 1.06 -4.04 -14.81
C ILE A 21 1.27 -5.41 -14.17
N GLY A 22 2.17 -5.51 -13.20
CA GLY A 22 2.52 -6.78 -12.56
C GLY A 22 1.57 -7.22 -11.44
N GLY A 23 0.61 -6.39 -11.01
CA GLY A 23 -0.29 -6.74 -9.93
C GLY A 23 -0.96 -5.53 -9.29
N GLN A 24 -1.14 -5.59 -7.97
CA GLN A 24 -1.75 -4.49 -7.23
C GLN A 24 -1.17 -4.38 -5.82
N VAL A 25 -1.21 -3.17 -5.28
CA VAL A 25 -0.83 -2.88 -3.90
C VAL A 25 -2.05 -2.31 -3.19
N CYS A 26 -2.29 -2.78 -1.97
CA CYS A 26 -3.34 -2.22 -1.12
C CYS A 26 -2.69 -1.76 0.18
N CYS A 27 -2.86 -0.49 0.50
CA CYS A 27 -2.31 0.13 1.71
C CYS A 27 -3.45 0.51 2.63
N ASP A 28 -3.32 0.18 3.92
CA ASP A 28 -4.26 0.58 4.96
C ASP A 28 -3.59 1.57 5.90
N PHE A 29 -4.23 2.71 6.11
CA PHE A 29 -3.75 3.75 7.04
C PHE A 29 -4.78 3.91 8.15
N GLY A 30 -4.42 3.51 9.37
CA GLY A 30 -5.22 3.73 10.56
C GLY A 30 -4.72 4.94 11.36
N ASP A 31 -5.14 5.06 12.61
CA ASP A 31 -4.76 6.19 13.46
C ASP A 31 -3.26 6.23 13.77
N ASP A 32 -2.69 5.08 14.10
CA ASP A 32 -1.30 4.96 14.54
C ASP A 32 -0.53 3.88 13.79
N ARG A 33 -1.15 3.21 12.85
CA ARG A 33 -0.55 2.10 12.14
C ARG A 33 -0.84 2.16 10.66
N MET A 34 0.07 1.60 9.88
CA MET A 34 -0.12 1.42 8.46
C MET A 34 0.36 0.03 8.08
N SER A 35 -0.29 -0.54 7.07
CA SER A 35 0.13 -1.82 6.51
C SER A 35 -0.12 -1.79 5.02
N TYR A 36 0.58 -2.64 4.29
CA TYR A 36 0.29 -2.81 2.88
C TYR A 36 0.61 -4.24 2.47
N TYR A 37 -0.03 -4.68 1.39
CA TYR A 37 0.33 -5.92 0.74
C TYR A 37 0.44 -5.70 -0.76
N ILE A 38 1.27 -6.52 -1.38
CA ILE A 38 1.44 -6.54 -2.82
C ILE A 38 0.94 -7.90 -3.32
N LYS A 39 -0.02 -7.88 -4.22
CA LYS A 39 -0.53 -9.10 -4.85
C LYS A 39 -0.09 -9.10 -6.30
N TRP A 40 0.75 -10.05 -6.64
CA TRP A 40 1.29 -10.21 -7.99
C TRP A 40 0.32 -11.01 -8.86
N ASN A 41 0.34 -10.78 -10.16
CA ASN A 41 -0.52 -11.49 -11.10
C ASN A 41 -0.28 -13.01 -11.12
N ASN A 42 0.90 -13.46 -10.71
CA ASN A 42 1.22 -14.87 -10.63
C ASN A 42 0.67 -15.56 -9.37
N GLY A 43 -0.06 -14.83 -8.53
CA GLY A 43 -0.63 -15.36 -7.29
C GLY A 43 0.22 -15.15 -6.05
N LYS A 44 1.45 -14.66 -6.19
CA LYS A 44 2.32 -14.36 -5.05
C LYS A 44 1.79 -13.16 -4.29
N VAL A 45 1.83 -13.22 -2.97
CA VAL A 45 1.41 -12.12 -2.09
C VAL A 45 2.54 -11.80 -1.11
N GLU A 46 2.86 -10.51 -0.99
CA GLU A 46 3.83 -10.01 -0.01
C GLU A 46 3.09 -9.11 0.96
N LEU A 47 3.20 -9.39 2.27
CA LEU A 47 2.53 -8.65 3.32
C LEU A 47 3.56 -7.89 4.15
N HIS A 48 3.31 -6.60 4.34
CA HIS A 48 4.16 -5.72 5.14
C HIS A 48 3.32 -4.93 6.13
N SER A 49 3.76 -4.87 7.38
CA SER A 49 3.08 -4.12 8.43
C SER A 49 4.04 -3.15 9.08
N PHE A 50 3.59 -1.92 9.28
CA PHE A 50 4.33 -0.89 9.99
C PHE A 50 3.51 -0.47 11.20
N GLU A 51 4.15 -0.38 12.36
CA GLU A 51 3.45 -0.03 13.59
C GLU A 51 3.34 1.46 13.81
N GLU A 52 4.11 2.26 13.10
CA GLU A 52 4.16 3.70 13.28
C GLU A 52 4.28 4.45 11.97
N TYR A 53 3.74 5.67 11.95
CA TYR A 53 3.91 6.60 10.84
C TYR A 53 5.23 7.36 11.02
N THR A 54 6.32 6.72 10.66
CA THR A 54 7.61 7.39 10.64
C THR A 54 7.92 7.87 9.24
N GLU A 55 8.74 8.92 9.14
CA GLU A 55 9.21 9.39 7.85
C GLU A 55 9.89 8.27 7.06
N SER A 56 10.66 7.44 7.76
CA SER A 56 11.35 6.31 7.14
C SER A 56 10.37 5.30 6.53
N ASN A 57 9.30 4.95 7.27
CA ASN A 57 8.31 4.00 6.78
C ASN A 57 7.53 4.55 5.59
N ILE A 58 7.17 5.82 5.63
CA ILE A 58 6.47 6.47 4.53
C ILE A 58 7.34 6.54 3.28
N LYS A 59 8.62 6.86 3.45
CA LYS A 59 9.58 6.87 2.34
C LYS A 59 9.77 5.48 1.74
N SER A 60 9.81 4.45 2.59
CA SER A 60 9.94 3.07 2.13
C SER A 60 8.74 2.66 1.27
N LEU A 61 7.53 2.99 1.70
CA LEU A 61 6.33 2.73 0.91
C LEU A 61 6.37 3.49 -0.41
N GLY A 62 6.72 4.76 -0.39
CA GLY A 62 6.83 5.57 -1.60
C GLY A 62 7.83 4.97 -2.60
N GLN A 63 8.96 4.47 -2.10
CA GLN A 63 9.97 3.84 -2.95
C GLN A 63 9.44 2.56 -3.58
N VAL A 64 8.70 1.75 -2.83
CA VAL A 64 8.07 0.53 -3.34
C VAL A 64 7.11 0.88 -4.47
N LEU A 65 6.22 1.86 -4.27
CA LEU A 65 5.26 2.26 -5.28
C LEU A 65 5.96 2.81 -6.53
N TYR A 66 7.02 3.58 -6.35
CA TYR A 66 7.81 4.11 -7.44
C TYR A 66 8.43 3.00 -8.30
N ASN A 67 8.98 1.98 -7.64
CA ASN A 67 9.64 0.87 -8.33
C ASN A 67 8.66 -0.04 -9.08
N LEU A 68 7.39 -0.07 -8.64
CA LEU A 68 6.36 -0.88 -9.27
C LEU A 68 5.68 -0.18 -10.45
N ALA A 69 5.84 1.12 -10.54
CA ALA A 69 5.18 1.91 -11.59
C ALA A 69 5.72 1.63 -12.99
#